data_65ac201af13d459a39e13ca571683e76
#
_entry.id   65ac201af13d459a39e13ca571683e76
#
_cell.length_a   1.000
_cell.length_b   1.000
_cell.length_c   1.000
_cell.angle_alpha   90.00
_cell.angle_beta   90.00
_cell.angle_gamma   90.00
#
_symmetry.space_group_name_H-M   'P 1'
#
loop_
_entity.id
_entity.type
_entity.pdbx_description
1 polymer ?
#
loop_
_entity_poly.entity_id
_entity_poly.type
_entity_poly.pdbx_seq_one_letter_code
_entity_poly.pdbx_strand_id
1 'polypeptide(L)'
;MTGVPRFCPSCLKSVPHGIRCECQIRATRERNARHDARRPSPRDRGYDADWRRESRTFLAEHPNCAMPGCGKPASVVDHIVSIRLAPHRRMDRRNWQPLCAPCHSSTKQRLERNI
;
A
#
# COMPACT_ATOMS: atom_id res chain seq x y z
N MET A 1 -17.67 27.51 17.56
CA MET A 1 -17.14 27.62 18.94
C MET A 1 -15.98 26.69 19.12
N THR A 2 -14.84 27.20 19.50
CA THR A 2 -13.65 26.40 19.74
C THR A 2 -13.79 25.64 21.06
N GLY A 3 -13.43 24.35 21.09
CA GLY A 3 -13.44 23.58 22.33
C GLY A 3 -12.37 24.02 23.31
N VAL A 4 -12.41 23.45 24.52
CA VAL A 4 -11.47 23.77 25.58
C VAL A 4 -10.07 23.28 25.20
N PRO A 5 -9.00 24.09 25.38
CA PRO A 5 -7.64 23.63 25.22
C PRO A 5 -7.34 22.45 26.14
N ARG A 6 -6.48 21.55 25.68
CA ARG A 6 -6.07 20.38 26.45
C ARG A 6 -4.56 20.38 26.67
N PHE A 7 -4.11 19.62 27.64
CA PHE A 7 -2.68 19.38 27.83
C PHE A 7 -2.24 18.15 27.06
N CYS A 8 -1.10 18.27 26.39
CA CYS A 8 -0.48 17.11 25.74
C CYS A 8 -0.02 16.11 26.80
N PRO A 9 -0.42 14.83 26.72
CA PRO A 9 0.00 13.84 27.72
C PRO A 9 1.49 13.52 27.69
N SER A 10 2.18 13.85 26.59
CA SER A 10 3.62 13.55 26.44
C SER A 10 4.51 14.67 26.96
N CYS A 11 4.22 15.94 26.65
CA CYS A 11 5.06 17.07 27.02
C CYS A 11 4.39 18.04 28.00
N LEU A 12 3.13 17.83 28.31
CA LEU A 12 2.33 18.64 29.25
C LEU A 12 2.11 20.11 28.85
N LYS A 13 2.41 20.46 27.60
CA LYS A 13 2.11 21.79 27.07
C LYS A 13 0.62 21.89 26.70
N SER A 14 0.08 23.11 26.84
CA SER A 14 -1.27 23.39 26.39
C SER A 14 -1.37 23.33 24.88
N VAL A 15 -2.41 22.65 24.38
CA VAL A 15 -2.63 22.43 22.94
C VAL A 15 -4.04 22.89 22.60
N PRO A 16 -4.25 23.73 21.57
CA PRO A 16 -5.57 24.10 21.12
C PRO A 16 -6.44 22.92 20.79
N HIS A 17 -7.75 23.04 21.01
CA HIS A 17 -8.69 21.98 20.68
C HIS A 17 -8.63 21.60 19.19
N GLY A 18 -8.61 20.29 18.91
CA GLY A 18 -8.59 19.78 17.54
C GLY A 18 -7.22 19.78 16.88
N ILE A 19 -6.18 20.24 17.57
CA ILE A 19 -4.80 20.29 17.03
C ILE A 19 -3.95 19.28 17.77
N ARG A 20 -3.10 18.54 17.03
CA ARG A 20 -2.11 17.65 17.62
C ARG A 20 -0.92 18.46 18.12
N CYS A 21 -0.35 18.05 19.25
CA CYS A 21 0.87 18.66 19.77
C CYS A 21 2.05 18.42 18.82
N GLU A 22 2.92 19.41 18.68
CA GLU A 22 4.12 19.29 17.84
C GLU A 22 5.02 18.13 18.26
N CYS A 23 5.12 17.83 19.56
CA CYS A 23 5.93 16.72 20.03
C CYS A 23 5.39 15.37 19.54
N GLN A 24 4.07 15.22 19.45
CA GLN A 24 3.43 14.00 18.91
C GLN A 24 3.60 13.91 17.40
N ILE A 25 3.50 15.05 16.70
CA ILE A 25 3.76 15.10 15.24
C ILE A 25 5.19 14.71 14.95
N ARG A 26 6.14 15.24 15.72
CA ARG A 26 7.57 14.90 15.57
C ARG A 26 7.83 13.42 15.83
N ALA A 27 7.26 12.87 16.90
CA ALA A 27 7.42 11.45 17.23
C ALA A 27 6.85 10.54 16.13
N THR A 28 5.71 10.89 15.55
CA THR A 28 5.11 10.16 14.43
C THR A 28 6.02 10.22 13.20
N ARG A 29 6.53 11.41 12.88
CA ARG A 29 7.43 11.63 11.74
C ARG A 29 8.71 10.82 11.87
N GLU A 30 9.31 10.81 13.06
CA GLU A 30 10.52 10.03 13.34
C GLU A 30 10.28 8.53 13.23
N ARG A 31 9.13 8.06 13.74
CA ARG A 31 8.73 6.65 13.65
C ARG A 31 8.55 6.22 12.20
N ASN A 32 7.87 7.03 11.39
CA ASN A 32 7.66 6.76 9.97
C ASN A 32 8.99 6.75 9.21
N ALA A 33 9.89 7.69 9.51
CA ALA A 33 11.21 7.74 8.89
C ALA A 33 12.03 6.48 9.21
N ARG A 34 11.99 6.00 10.45
CA ARG A 34 12.66 4.74 10.83
C ARG A 34 12.07 3.53 10.12
N HIS A 35 10.74 3.49 9.99
CA HIS A 35 10.05 2.42 9.26
C HIS A 35 10.45 2.42 7.79
N ASP A 36 10.43 3.59 7.14
CA ASP A 36 10.77 3.73 5.73
C ASP A 36 12.24 3.39 5.48
N ALA A 37 13.14 3.74 6.38
CA ALA A 37 14.56 3.42 6.27
C ALA A 37 14.83 1.91 6.31
N ARG A 38 13.99 1.14 7.01
CA ARG A 38 14.12 -0.32 7.12
C ARG A 38 13.35 -1.07 6.03
N ARG A 39 12.42 -0.41 5.35
CA ARG A 39 11.63 -1.03 4.31
C ARG A 39 12.48 -1.22 3.05
N PRO A 40 12.54 -2.44 2.48
CA PRO A 40 13.22 -2.64 1.21
C PRO A 40 12.63 -1.75 0.12
N SER A 41 13.48 -1.31 -0.82
CA SER A 41 13.01 -0.53 -1.97
C SER A 41 12.01 -1.34 -2.80
N PRO A 42 11.16 -0.70 -3.63
CA PRO A 42 10.30 -1.45 -4.55
C PRO A 42 11.08 -2.42 -5.43
N ARG A 43 12.28 -2.03 -5.88
CA ARG A 43 13.16 -2.89 -6.66
C ARG A 43 13.55 -4.15 -5.87
N ASP A 44 13.97 -3.98 -4.62
CA ASP A 44 14.39 -5.09 -3.76
C ASP A 44 13.22 -6.01 -3.39
N ARG A 45 11.98 -5.47 -3.40
CA ARG A 45 10.77 -6.25 -3.18
C ARG A 45 10.27 -6.98 -4.42
N GLY A 46 10.99 -6.90 -5.55
CA GLY A 46 10.65 -7.57 -6.79
C GLY A 46 9.93 -6.72 -7.83
N TYR A 47 9.84 -5.39 -7.61
CA TYR A 47 9.21 -4.45 -8.54
C TYR A 47 10.28 -3.65 -9.29
N ASP A 48 11.17 -4.35 -10.00
CA ASP A 48 12.26 -3.75 -10.74
C ASP A 48 11.82 -3.25 -12.14
N ALA A 49 12.80 -2.86 -12.97
CA ALA A 49 12.54 -2.36 -14.31
C ALA A 49 11.91 -3.43 -15.22
N ASP A 50 12.31 -4.68 -15.08
CA ASP A 50 11.74 -5.79 -15.84
C ASP A 50 10.27 -6.00 -15.48
N TRP A 51 9.94 -5.97 -14.19
CA TRP A 51 8.57 -6.04 -13.71
C TRP A 51 7.72 -4.92 -14.31
N ARG A 52 8.21 -3.67 -14.27
CA ARG A 52 7.46 -2.52 -14.78
C ARG A 52 7.18 -2.65 -16.27
N ARG A 53 8.16 -3.11 -17.04
CA ARG A 53 8.00 -3.33 -18.48
C ARG A 53 6.99 -4.42 -18.77
N GLU A 54 7.16 -5.57 -18.15
CA GLU A 54 6.29 -6.74 -18.36
C GLU A 54 4.86 -6.50 -17.87
N SER A 55 4.70 -5.84 -16.73
CA SER A 55 3.37 -5.52 -16.20
C SER A 55 2.64 -4.52 -17.08
N ARG A 56 3.33 -3.56 -17.66
CA ARG A 56 2.74 -2.61 -18.62
C ARG A 56 2.23 -3.34 -19.85
N THR A 57 3.01 -4.24 -20.39
CA THR A 57 2.61 -5.07 -21.54
C THR A 57 1.40 -5.93 -21.19
N PHE A 58 1.41 -6.56 -20.02
CA PHE A 58 0.29 -7.37 -19.55
C PHE A 58 -1.00 -6.57 -19.45
N LEU A 59 -0.95 -5.35 -18.89
CA LEU A 59 -2.13 -4.48 -18.79
C LEU A 59 -2.63 -4.02 -20.16
N ALA A 60 -1.74 -3.82 -21.13
CA ALA A 60 -2.14 -3.50 -22.50
C ALA A 60 -2.90 -4.67 -23.15
N GLU A 61 -2.52 -5.90 -22.85
CA GLU A 61 -3.18 -7.12 -23.33
C GLU A 61 -4.45 -7.45 -22.54
N HIS A 62 -4.53 -7.02 -21.27
CA HIS A 62 -5.64 -7.29 -20.35
C HIS A 62 -6.16 -5.98 -19.74
N PRO A 63 -6.87 -5.15 -20.50
CA PRO A 63 -7.22 -3.79 -20.07
C PRO A 63 -8.31 -3.71 -19.00
N ASN A 64 -9.04 -4.80 -18.74
CA ASN A 64 -10.18 -4.79 -17.83
C ASN A 64 -9.85 -5.51 -16.53
N CYS A 65 -10.41 -4.98 -15.42
CA CYS A 65 -10.28 -5.62 -14.11
C CYS A 65 -10.86 -7.04 -14.14
N ALA A 66 -10.10 -8.01 -13.62
CA ALA A 66 -10.50 -9.41 -13.62
C ALA A 66 -11.55 -9.76 -12.56
N MET A 67 -11.82 -8.85 -11.62
CA MET A 67 -12.84 -9.12 -10.60
C MET A 67 -14.22 -9.24 -11.20
N PRO A 68 -14.97 -10.31 -10.87
CA PRO A 68 -16.33 -10.49 -11.39
C PRO A 68 -17.21 -9.30 -11.05
N GLY A 69 -17.91 -8.78 -12.06
CA GLY A 69 -18.84 -7.67 -11.90
C GLY A 69 -18.24 -6.29 -11.77
N CYS A 70 -16.90 -6.15 -11.80
CA CYS A 70 -16.25 -4.85 -11.63
C CYS A 70 -16.40 -3.96 -12.87
N GLY A 71 -16.01 -4.44 -14.05
CA GLY A 71 -16.14 -3.72 -15.31
C GLY A 71 -15.25 -2.48 -15.46
N LYS A 72 -14.43 -2.16 -14.48
CA LYS A 72 -13.53 -0.98 -14.53
C LYS A 72 -12.25 -1.32 -15.28
N PRO A 73 -11.56 -0.29 -15.84
CA PRO A 73 -10.23 -0.51 -16.41
C PRO A 73 -9.24 -0.99 -15.35
N ALA A 74 -8.40 -1.93 -15.73
CA ALA A 74 -7.31 -2.39 -14.86
C ALA A 74 -6.17 -1.36 -14.86
N SER A 75 -5.59 -1.13 -13.71
CA SER A 75 -4.43 -0.24 -13.55
C SER A 75 -3.27 -0.89 -12.81
N VAL A 76 -3.47 -2.07 -12.24
CA VAL A 76 -2.48 -2.78 -11.42
C VAL A 76 -2.42 -4.23 -11.86
N VAL A 77 -1.20 -4.79 -11.92
CA VAL A 77 -1.01 -6.23 -12.05
C VAL A 77 -0.80 -6.78 -10.65
N ASP A 78 -1.68 -7.69 -10.24
CA ASP A 78 -1.62 -8.33 -8.94
C ASP A 78 -1.07 -9.75 -9.08
N HIS A 79 -0.32 -10.21 -8.07
CA HIS A 79 0.10 -11.59 -7.97
C HIS A 79 -0.98 -12.39 -7.24
N ILE A 80 -1.50 -13.43 -7.88
CA ILE A 80 -2.51 -14.31 -7.28
C ILE A 80 -1.95 -14.95 -6.01
N VAL A 81 -0.75 -15.54 -6.11
CA VAL A 81 0.05 -15.92 -4.96
C VAL A 81 1.14 -14.88 -4.78
N SER A 82 1.25 -14.30 -3.59
CA SER A 82 2.15 -13.18 -3.33
C SER A 82 3.61 -13.55 -3.60
N ILE A 83 4.40 -12.53 -3.97
CA ILE A 83 5.86 -12.69 -4.16
C ILE A 83 6.49 -13.26 -2.88
N ARG A 84 6.01 -12.86 -1.73
CA ARG A 84 6.51 -13.32 -0.44
C ARG A 84 6.37 -14.84 -0.27
N LEU A 85 5.25 -15.41 -0.71
CA LEU A 85 4.97 -16.84 -0.59
C LEU A 85 5.55 -17.65 -1.74
N ALA A 86 5.63 -17.06 -2.93
CA ALA A 86 6.10 -17.74 -4.13
C ALA A 86 7.01 -16.82 -4.96
N PRO A 87 8.21 -16.49 -4.47
CA PRO A 87 9.11 -15.56 -5.19
C PRO A 87 9.53 -16.07 -6.56
N HIS A 88 9.57 -17.38 -6.77
CA HIS A 88 9.88 -18.00 -8.07
C HIS A 88 8.80 -17.76 -9.13
N ARG A 89 7.60 -17.34 -8.73
CA ARG A 89 6.49 -17.04 -9.63
C ARG A 89 6.30 -15.55 -9.89
N ARG A 90 7.28 -14.74 -9.49
CA ARG A 90 7.22 -13.29 -9.66
C ARG A 90 6.95 -12.87 -11.11
N MET A 91 7.64 -13.50 -12.06
CA MET A 91 7.52 -13.20 -13.49
C MET A 91 6.66 -14.21 -14.24
N ASP A 92 5.96 -15.09 -13.54
CA ASP A 92 5.05 -16.06 -14.14
C ASP A 92 3.70 -15.39 -14.41
N ARG A 93 3.40 -15.13 -15.68
CA ARG A 93 2.15 -14.48 -16.11
C ARG A 93 0.89 -15.25 -15.69
N ARG A 94 0.98 -16.56 -15.49
CA ARG A 94 -0.14 -17.37 -15.00
C ARG A 94 -0.49 -17.05 -13.54
N ASN A 95 0.44 -16.43 -12.84
CA ASN A 95 0.24 -15.95 -11.46
C ASN A 95 -0.17 -14.49 -11.39
N TRP A 96 -0.44 -13.86 -12.53
CA TRP A 96 -0.81 -12.44 -12.61
C TRP A 96 -2.29 -12.29 -12.91
N GLN A 97 -2.87 -11.22 -12.39
CA GLN A 97 -4.23 -10.82 -12.75
C GLN A 97 -4.31 -9.29 -12.87
N PRO A 98 -5.09 -8.78 -13.85
CA PRO A 98 -5.29 -7.33 -13.98
C PRO A 98 -6.39 -6.89 -13.02
N LEU A 99 -6.11 -5.88 -12.20
CA LEU A 99 -7.09 -5.32 -11.25
C LEU A 99 -7.12 -3.81 -11.34
N CYS A 100 -8.28 -3.21 -11.05
CA CYS A 100 -8.35 -1.80 -10.74
C CYS A 100 -7.81 -1.56 -9.32
N ALA A 101 -7.40 -0.34 -9.01
CA ALA A 101 -6.81 -0.03 -7.71
C ALA A 101 -7.71 -0.37 -6.52
N PRO A 102 -9.03 -0.04 -6.53
CA PRO A 102 -9.92 -0.44 -5.43
C PRO A 102 -10.02 -1.95 -5.23
N CYS A 103 -10.13 -2.74 -6.32
CA CYS A 103 -10.19 -4.20 -6.21
C CYS A 103 -8.89 -4.79 -5.69
N HIS A 104 -7.75 -4.25 -6.12
CA HIS A 104 -6.44 -4.68 -5.64
C HIS A 104 -6.32 -4.47 -4.13
N SER A 105 -6.68 -3.30 -3.63
CA SER A 105 -6.64 -2.99 -2.20
C SER A 105 -7.57 -3.90 -1.39
N SER A 106 -8.80 -4.12 -1.86
CA SER A 106 -9.79 -4.98 -1.19
C SER A 106 -9.33 -6.43 -1.11
N THR A 107 -8.81 -6.98 -2.20
CA THR A 107 -8.32 -8.35 -2.27
C THR A 107 -7.14 -8.55 -1.31
N LYS A 108 -6.21 -7.61 -1.31
CA LYS A 108 -5.04 -7.66 -0.43
C LYS A 108 -5.45 -7.63 1.04
N GLN A 109 -6.35 -6.73 1.42
CA GLN A 109 -6.85 -6.65 2.79
C GLN A 109 -7.56 -7.94 3.22
N ARG A 110 -8.35 -8.54 2.33
CA ARG A 110 -9.06 -9.79 2.61
C ARG A 110 -8.08 -10.93 2.89
N LEU A 111 -7.04 -11.04 2.09
CA LEU A 111 -6.01 -12.07 2.28
C LEU A 111 -5.24 -11.88 3.59
N GLU A 112 -4.93 -10.65 3.94
CA GLU A 112 -4.23 -10.32 5.19
C GLU A 112 -5.06 -10.64 6.43
N ARG A 113 -6.39 -10.51 6.36
CA ARG A 113 -7.30 -10.86 7.47
C ARG A 113 -7.40 -12.36 7.72
N ASN A 114 -7.19 -13.16 6.70
CA ASN A 114 -7.36 -14.60 6.76
C ASN A 114 -6.08 -15.39 7.07
N ILE A 115 -5.00 -14.69 7.32
CA ILE A 115 -3.71 -15.30 7.68
C ILE A 115 -3.53 -15.32 9.19
#